data_bcbb9dff02ecd7757073abbe200775af
#
_entry.id   bcbb9dff02ecd7757073abbe200775af
#
_cell.length_a   1.000
_cell.length_b   1.000
_cell.length_c   1.000
_cell.angle_alpha   90.00
_cell.angle_beta   90.00
_cell.angle_gamma   90.00
#
_symmetry.space_group_name_H-M   'P 1'
#
loop_
_entity.id
_entity.type
_entity.pdbx_description
1 polymer ?
#
loop_
_entity_poly.entity_id
_entity_poly.type
_entity_poly.pdbx_seq_one_letter_code
_entity_poly.pdbx_strand_id
1 'polypeptide(L)'
;MFDQGPHTVLRRDGVCLILKTPEREMPQVEYWGRDFGVDAEESALAALDAMTLKDTPPNKPDASWRPSLLPQGAEAWAGRPGLEAHRGCAPVFVRWTSVSSRTVDDGNGIAITAEDAVNHVRLELMLAIQSGGLVTVDRRVANTDADAAEPLTVNWLDATLPVPRRVDTLTQFTGRWPLEKQPSTTAMPVGSITRDCRRGKTGHDSPWMFILTDGAPRWSQGEV
;
A
#
# COMPACT_ATOMS: atom_id res chain seq x y z
N MET A 1 -0.42 21.85 -15.53
CA MET A 1 -1.00 20.81 -16.40
C MET A 1 -0.72 19.51 -15.68
N PHE A 2 -1.70 18.97 -14.95
CA PHE A 2 -1.51 17.73 -14.18
C PHE A 2 -1.46 16.60 -15.20
N ASP A 3 -0.35 15.88 -15.23
CA ASP A 3 -0.18 14.68 -16.04
C ASP A 3 -1.13 13.61 -15.47
N GLN A 4 -2.27 13.41 -16.13
CA GLN A 4 -3.20 12.35 -15.80
C GLN A 4 -2.64 11.07 -16.42
N GLY A 5 -1.76 10.41 -15.70
CA GLY A 5 -1.26 9.11 -16.09
C GLY A 5 -2.38 8.09 -16.28
N PRO A 6 -2.13 7.00 -16.99
CA PRO A 6 -3.13 5.97 -17.24
C PRO A 6 -3.62 5.36 -15.93
N HIS A 7 -4.89 4.99 -15.88
CA HIS A 7 -5.47 4.25 -14.77
C HIS A 7 -5.46 2.76 -15.05
N THR A 8 -5.35 1.96 -14.00
CA THR A 8 -5.52 0.52 -14.05
C THR A 8 -6.66 0.14 -13.12
N VAL A 9 -7.65 -0.57 -13.65
CA VAL A 9 -8.82 -1.04 -12.90
C VAL A 9 -8.76 -2.55 -12.78
N LEU A 10 -8.66 -3.05 -11.56
CA LEU A 10 -8.71 -4.47 -11.23
C LEU A 10 -10.07 -4.78 -10.61
N ARG A 11 -10.72 -5.89 -11.03
CA ARG A 11 -12.06 -6.27 -10.54
C ARG A 11 -12.17 -7.76 -10.40
N ARG A 12 -12.68 -8.20 -9.24
CA ARG A 12 -13.03 -9.61 -9.05
C ARG A 12 -14.01 -9.76 -7.89
N ASP A 13 -15.04 -10.60 -8.08
CA ASP A 13 -15.98 -11.04 -7.04
C ASP A 13 -16.58 -9.89 -6.22
N GLY A 14 -16.95 -8.79 -6.89
CA GLY A 14 -17.59 -7.63 -6.27
C GLY A 14 -16.61 -6.65 -5.60
N VAL A 15 -15.31 -6.88 -5.70
CA VAL A 15 -14.27 -5.95 -5.26
C VAL A 15 -13.64 -5.25 -6.46
N CYS A 16 -13.37 -3.95 -6.30
CA CYS A 16 -12.69 -3.12 -7.28
C CYS A 16 -11.50 -2.41 -6.63
N LEU A 17 -10.39 -2.37 -7.34
CA LEU A 17 -9.20 -1.61 -7.00
C LEU A 17 -8.82 -0.75 -8.19
N ILE A 18 -8.77 0.57 -8.00
CA ILE A 18 -8.39 1.54 -9.03
C ILE A 18 -7.06 2.15 -8.66
N LEU A 19 -6.12 2.04 -9.59
CA LEU A 19 -4.77 2.56 -9.45
C LEU A 19 -4.54 3.65 -10.49
N LYS A 20 -3.97 4.76 -10.05
CA LYS A 20 -3.28 5.67 -10.95
C LYS A 20 -1.88 5.13 -11.18
N THR A 21 -1.52 4.92 -12.44
CA THR A 21 -0.24 4.38 -12.88
C THR A 21 0.51 5.41 -13.71
N PRO A 22 1.07 6.47 -13.09
CA PRO A 22 1.80 7.50 -13.82
C PRO A 22 3.02 6.88 -14.52
N GLU A 23 3.40 7.46 -15.63
CA GLU A 23 4.59 7.00 -16.36
C GLU A 23 5.84 7.22 -15.50
N ARG A 24 6.62 6.16 -15.29
CA ARG A 24 7.88 6.15 -14.51
C ARG A 24 7.76 6.43 -13.02
N GLU A 25 6.55 6.45 -12.46
CA GLU A 25 6.35 6.62 -11.04
C GLU A 25 5.68 5.38 -10.42
N MET A 26 5.83 5.23 -9.11
CA MET A 26 5.18 4.15 -8.38
C MET A 26 3.65 4.35 -8.38
N PRO A 27 2.86 3.34 -8.75
CA PRO A 27 1.41 3.43 -8.74
C PRO A 27 0.82 3.88 -7.40
N GLN A 28 -0.30 4.57 -7.46
CA GLN A 28 -1.05 5.11 -6.32
C GLN A 28 -2.44 4.49 -6.29
N VAL A 29 -2.93 4.09 -5.12
CA VAL A 29 -4.31 3.58 -4.97
C VAL A 29 -5.27 4.75 -4.85
N GLU A 30 -6.22 4.84 -5.78
CA GLU A 30 -7.28 5.85 -5.77
C GLU A 30 -8.54 5.37 -5.10
N TYR A 31 -8.87 4.12 -5.34
CA TYR A 31 -10.04 3.48 -4.77
C TYR A 31 -9.75 2.00 -4.46
N TRP A 32 -10.27 1.54 -3.35
CA TRP A 32 -10.32 0.14 -2.98
C TRP A 32 -11.61 -0.11 -2.19
N GLY A 33 -12.42 -1.04 -2.65
CA GLY A 33 -13.67 -1.37 -2.00
C GLY A 33 -14.62 -2.13 -2.91
N ARG A 34 -15.93 -1.99 -2.62
CA ARG A 34 -16.99 -2.63 -3.41
C ARG A 34 -16.96 -2.14 -4.85
N ASP A 35 -17.11 -3.06 -5.80
CA ASP A 35 -17.27 -2.71 -7.21
C ASP A 35 -18.60 -1.96 -7.42
N PHE A 36 -18.52 -0.73 -7.88
CA PHE A 36 -19.68 0.12 -8.17
C PHE A 36 -19.94 0.25 -9.67
N GLY A 37 -19.31 -0.61 -10.50
CA GLY A 37 -19.59 -0.72 -11.91
C GLY A 37 -19.16 0.49 -12.74
N VAL A 38 -18.18 1.27 -12.29
CA VAL A 38 -17.62 2.34 -13.12
C VAL A 38 -17.10 1.74 -14.41
N ASP A 39 -17.63 2.20 -15.53
CA ASP A 39 -16.99 1.95 -16.81
C ASP A 39 -15.58 2.53 -16.74
N ALA A 40 -14.60 1.74 -17.18
CA ALA A 40 -13.21 2.15 -17.15
C ALA A 40 -12.88 3.23 -18.19
N GLU A 41 -13.85 4.13 -18.46
CA GLU A 41 -13.62 5.29 -19.30
C GLU A 41 -12.72 6.28 -18.57
N GLU A 42 -11.68 6.72 -19.24
CA GLU A 42 -10.68 7.62 -18.67
C GLU A 42 -11.29 8.90 -18.08
N SER A 43 -12.36 9.40 -18.66
CA SER A 43 -13.08 10.57 -18.14
C SER A 43 -13.70 10.35 -16.77
N ALA A 44 -14.25 9.17 -16.50
CA ALA A 44 -14.82 8.80 -15.22
C ALA A 44 -13.73 8.56 -14.17
N LEU A 45 -12.62 7.94 -14.56
CA LEU A 45 -11.46 7.72 -13.71
C LEU A 45 -10.77 9.04 -13.35
N ALA A 46 -10.62 9.95 -14.30
CA ALA A 46 -10.11 11.31 -14.05
C ALA A 46 -11.01 12.10 -13.08
N ALA A 47 -12.34 11.96 -13.20
CA ALA A 47 -13.26 12.56 -12.27
C ALA A 47 -13.12 11.98 -10.85
N LEU A 48 -12.95 10.66 -10.72
CA LEU A 48 -12.68 10.00 -9.46
C LEU A 48 -11.38 10.52 -8.81
N ASP A 49 -10.31 10.60 -9.59
CA ASP A 49 -9.03 11.16 -9.12
C ASP A 49 -9.23 12.57 -8.55
N ALA A 50 -9.89 13.45 -9.30
CA ALA A 50 -10.17 14.81 -8.86
C ALA A 50 -11.01 14.87 -7.57
N MET A 51 -12.00 13.99 -7.42
CA MET A 51 -12.87 13.92 -6.23
C MET A 51 -12.15 13.36 -5.00
N THR A 52 -11.13 12.54 -5.19
CA THR A 52 -10.40 11.88 -4.09
C THR A 52 -9.12 12.60 -3.70
N LEU A 53 -8.70 13.61 -4.44
CA LEU A 53 -7.57 14.47 -4.06
C LEU A 53 -7.83 15.16 -2.72
N LYS A 54 -6.79 15.22 -1.90
CA LYS A 54 -6.82 16.00 -0.66
C LYS A 54 -6.49 17.45 -0.95
N ASP A 55 -7.09 18.36 -0.17
CA ASP A 55 -6.70 19.75 -0.19
C ASP A 55 -5.21 19.92 0.11
N THR A 56 -4.55 20.82 -0.59
CA THR A 56 -3.16 21.16 -0.32
C THR A 56 -3.08 22.05 0.93
N PRO A 57 -2.44 21.60 2.02
CA PRO A 57 -2.32 22.42 3.21
C PRO A 57 -1.45 23.66 2.96
N PRO A 58 -1.68 24.77 3.68
CA PRO A 58 -0.76 25.91 3.68
C PRO A 58 0.67 25.45 4.01
N ASN A 59 1.66 26.04 3.36
CA ASN A 59 3.09 25.71 3.53
C ASN A 59 3.53 24.32 3.04
N LYS A 60 2.75 23.69 2.17
CA LYS A 60 3.12 22.47 1.46
C LYS A 60 3.27 22.77 -0.04
N PRO A 61 3.89 21.87 -0.83
CA PRO A 61 3.92 21.99 -2.28
C PRO A 61 2.54 22.27 -2.86
N ASP A 62 2.47 23.03 -3.93
CA ASP A 62 1.22 23.46 -4.59
C ASP A 62 0.45 22.33 -5.28
N ALA A 63 0.91 21.09 -5.12
CA ALA A 63 0.25 19.89 -5.63
C ALA A 63 -0.33 19.04 -4.49
N SER A 64 -1.54 18.57 -4.67
CA SER A 64 -2.09 17.52 -3.83
C SER A 64 -1.23 16.27 -3.94
N TRP A 65 -0.93 15.65 -2.81
CA TRP A 65 -0.07 14.48 -2.76
C TRP A 65 -0.84 13.26 -2.26
N ARG A 66 -0.64 12.14 -2.94
CA ARG A 66 -1.18 10.84 -2.57
C ARG A 66 -0.02 9.87 -2.40
N PRO A 67 0.02 9.08 -1.30
CA PRO A 67 1.07 8.10 -1.14
C PRO A 67 1.03 7.05 -2.26
N SER A 68 2.20 6.73 -2.78
CA SER A 68 2.37 5.61 -3.69
C SER A 68 2.22 4.27 -2.97
N LEU A 69 2.14 3.17 -3.70
CA LEU A 69 2.11 1.80 -3.12
C LEU A 69 3.33 1.49 -2.25
N LEU A 70 4.45 2.14 -2.52
CA LEU A 70 5.67 1.99 -1.73
C LEU A 70 6.35 3.35 -1.54
N PRO A 71 5.75 4.25 -0.71
CA PRO A 71 6.18 5.63 -0.59
C PRO A 71 7.60 5.72 -0.02
N GLN A 72 8.39 6.64 -0.57
CA GLN A 72 9.78 6.88 -0.19
C GLN A 72 9.99 8.33 0.26
N GLY A 73 11.01 8.58 1.07
CA GLY A 73 11.39 9.93 1.44
C GLY A 73 11.69 10.84 0.24
N ALA A 74 12.19 10.28 -0.86
CA ALA A 74 12.42 10.98 -2.11
C ALA A 74 11.13 11.51 -2.78
N GLU A 75 9.96 10.97 -2.41
CA GLU A 75 8.63 11.39 -2.85
C GLU A 75 7.97 12.39 -1.87
N ALA A 76 8.76 13.02 -0.99
CA ALA A 76 8.30 13.89 0.10
C ALA A 76 7.40 13.18 1.15
N TRP A 77 7.48 11.87 1.27
CA TRP A 77 6.81 11.11 2.32
C TRP A 77 7.50 11.35 3.68
N ALA A 78 6.75 11.85 4.65
CA ALA A 78 7.25 12.13 6.00
C ALA A 78 7.00 10.98 6.99
N GLY A 79 6.32 9.92 6.56
CA GLY A 79 6.07 8.71 7.35
C GLY A 79 7.21 7.70 7.20
N ARG A 80 6.98 6.49 7.71
CA ARG A 80 7.91 5.38 7.49
C ARG A 80 7.96 5.03 6.01
N PRO A 81 9.14 4.99 5.36
CA PRO A 81 9.24 4.60 3.97
C PRO A 81 8.86 3.13 3.77
N GLY A 82 8.35 2.80 2.58
CA GLY A 82 7.97 1.43 2.25
C GLY A 82 9.16 0.47 2.16
N LEU A 83 10.35 0.99 1.89
CA LEU A 83 11.61 0.24 1.94
C LEU A 83 12.64 0.97 2.81
N GLU A 84 13.11 0.30 3.85
CA GLU A 84 14.28 0.73 4.65
C GLU A 84 15.39 -0.30 4.50
N ALA A 85 16.55 0.16 4.05
CA ALA A 85 17.70 -0.69 3.82
C ALA A 85 19.01 0.03 4.14
N HIS A 86 20.10 -0.74 4.29
CA HIS A 86 21.44 -0.21 4.47
C HIS A 86 22.48 -1.16 3.88
N ARG A 87 23.68 -0.62 3.62
CA ARG A 87 24.90 -1.37 3.28
C ARG A 87 25.95 -1.06 4.33
N GLY A 88 26.40 -2.06 5.08
CA GLY A 88 27.24 -1.81 6.24
C GLY A 88 26.60 -0.80 7.19
N CYS A 89 27.24 0.32 7.44
CA CYS A 89 26.74 1.42 8.29
C CYS A 89 26.04 2.55 7.49
N ALA A 90 26.00 2.47 6.16
CA ALA A 90 25.44 3.52 5.32
C ALA A 90 23.97 3.24 4.99
N PRO A 91 23.01 4.16 5.32
CA PRO A 91 21.63 4.01 4.94
C PRO A 91 21.47 4.13 3.41
N VAL A 92 20.53 3.37 2.86
CA VAL A 92 20.14 3.43 1.45
C VAL A 92 18.85 4.24 1.32
N PHE A 93 18.94 5.44 0.75
CA PHE A 93 17.80 6.30 0.45
C PHE A 93 17.32 6.02 -0.98
N VAL A 94 16.31 5.19 -1.09
CA VAL A 94 15.81 4.74 -2.39
C VAL A 94 15.09 5.87 -3.12
N ARG A 95 15.45 6.04 -4.40
CA ARG A 95 14.74 6.86 -5.37
C ARG A 95 14.57 6.06 -6.66
N TRP A 96 13.33 5.73 -6.98
CA TRP A 96 13.06 4.97 -8.19
C TRP A 96 13.44 5.76 -9.44
N THR A 97 14.37 5.26 -10.21
CA THR A 97 14.86 5.86 -11.48
C THR A 97 14.08 5.35 -12.67
N SER A 98 13.50 4.16 -12.55
CA SER A 98 12.57 3.61 -13.51
C SER A 98 11.47 2.83 -12.80
N VAL A 99 10.25 2.93 -13.31
CA VAL A 99 9.10 2.14 -12.87
C VAL A 99 8.35 1.70 -14.12
N SER A 100 7.99 0.43 -14.15
CA SER A 100 7.12 -0.14 -15.18
C SER A 100 6.04 -0.99 -14.55
N SER A 101 4.86 -1.02 -15.16
CA SER A 101 3.75 -1.83 -14.71
C SER A 101 3.09 -2.54 -15.89
N ARG A 102 2.49 -3.71 -15.62
CA ARG A 102 1.69 -4.46 -16.57
C ARG A 102 0.57 -5.19 -15.88
N THR A 103 -0.59 -5.22 -16.52
CA THR A 103 -1.72 -6.02 -16.05
C THR A 103 -1.42 -7.52 -16.21
N VAL A 104 -1.85 -8.33 -15.26
CA VAL A 104 -1.69 -9.78 -15.21
C VAL A 104 -3.00 -10.45 -14.78
N ASP A 105 -3.04 -11.78 -14.82
CA ASP A 105 -4.18 -12.58 -14.36
C ASP A 105 -5.53 -12.14 -14.98
N ASP A 106 -5.54 -11.99 -16.32
CA ASP A 106 -6.72 -11.57 -17.10
C ASP A 106 -7.39 -10.27 -16.59
N GLY A 107 -6.56 -9.34 -16.07
CA GLY A 107 -7.04 -8.06 -15.55
C GLY A 107 -7.34 -8.05 -14.05
N ASN A 108 -7.06 -9.14 -13.33
CA ASN A 108 -7.28 -9.19 -11.88
C ASN A 108 -6.04 -8.79 -11.07
N GLY A 109 -4.91 -8.55 -11.71
CA GLY A 109 -3.67 -8.18 -11.07
C GLY A 109 -2.81 -7.20 -11.86
N ILE A 110 -1.83 -6.61 -11.19
CA ILE A 110 -0.81 -5.74 -11.76
C ILE A 110 0.57 -6.14 -11.21
N ALA A 111 1.50 -6.37 -12.12
CA ALA A 111 2.91 -6.56 -11.80
C ALA A 111 3.65 -5.24 -12.01
N ILE A 112 4.43 -4.84 -11.03
CA ILE A 112 5.19 -3.60 -11.02
C ILE A 112 6.65 -3.94 -10.80
N THR A 113 7.53 -3.36 -11.62
CA THR A 113 8.98 -3.43 -11.43
C THR A 113 9.52 -2.03 -11.30
N ALA A 114 10.26 -1.76 -10.24
CA ALA A 114 10.92 -0.48 -10.01
C ALA A 114 12.41 -0.69 -9.76
N GLU A 115 13.23 0.24 -10.23
CA GLU A 115 14.68 0.19 -10.07
C GLU A 115 15.21 1.53 -9.57
N ASP A 116 16.13 1.45 -8.64
CA ASP A 116 17.04 2.51 -8.27
C ASP A 116 18.44 2.14 -8.78
N ALA A 117 18.81 2.72 -9.92
CA ALA A 117 20.09 2.43 -10.56
C ALA A 117 21.29 2.96 -9.77
N VAL A 118 21.08 3.97 -8.92
CA VAL A 118 22.14 4.59 -8.10
C VAL A 118 22.48 3.72 -6.89
N ASN A 119 21.44 3.21 -6.24
CA ASN A 119 21.59 2.35 -5.07
C ASN A 119 21.61 0.85 -5.40
N HIS A 120 21.51 0.49 -6.69
CA HIS A 120 21.49 -0.89 -7.17
C HIS A 120 20.42 -1.75 -6.50
N VAL A 121 19.20 -1.20 -6.42
CA VAL A 121 18.03 -1.86 -5.83
C VAL A 121 16.96 -2.08 -6.89
N ARG A 122 16.46 -3.31 -6.99
CA ARG A 122 15.26 -3.64 -7.78
C ARG A 122 14.16 -4.10 -6.84
N LEU A 123 12.96 -3.56 -7.06
CA LEU A 123 11.73 -3.96 -6.42
C LEU A 123 10.80 -4.61 -7.44
N GLU A 124 10.18 -5.71 -7.05
CA GLU A 124 9.08 -6.35 -7.76
C GLU A 124 7.87 -6.39 -6.83
N LEU A 125 6.75 -5.86 -7.29
CA LEU A 125 5.46 -5.94 -6.60
C LEU A 125 4.46 -6.68 -7.48
N MET A 126 3.65 -7.54 -6.87
CA MET A 126 2.48 -8.15 -7.48
C MET A 126 1.28 -7.83 -6.61
N LEU A 127 0.36 -7.05 -7.14
CA LEU A 127 -0.91 -6.72 -6.50
C LEU A 127 -2.02 -7.42 -7.27
N ALA A 128 -2.84 -8.23 -6.61
CA ALA A 128 -3.89 -8.98 -7.28
C ALA A 128 -5.15 -9.13 -6.41
N ILE A 129 -6.30 -9.20 -7.06
CA ILE A 129 -7.56 -9.56 -6.42
C ILE A 129 -7.78 -11.06 -6.63
N GLN A 130 -7.67 -11.82 -5.56
CA GLN A 130 -7.89 -13.27 -5.53
C GLN A 130 -9.39 -13.61 -5.53
N SER A 131 -9.71 -14.89 -5.76
CA SER A 131 -11.10 -15.38 -5.62
C SER A 131 -11.65 -15.03 -4.23
N GLY A 132 -12.91 -14.58 -4.20
CA GLY A 132 -13.54 -14.05 -2.99
C GLY A 132 -13.22 -12.59 -2.68
N GLY A 133 -12.55 -11.87 -3.58
CA GLY A 133 -12.28 -10.43 -3.44
C GLY A 133 -11.10 -10.08 -2.52
N LEU A 134 -10.29 -11.07 -2.11
CA LEU A 134 -9.10 -10.83 -1.28
C LEU A 134 -8.00 -10.13 -2.09
N VAL A 135 -7.57 -8.96 -1.65
CA VAL A 135 -6.41 -8.26 -2.22
C VAL A 135 -5.13 -8.80 -1.61
N THR A 136 -4.22 -9.26 -2.46
CA THR A 136 -2.89 -9.74 -2.06
C THR A 136 -1.80 -8.83 -2.62
N VAL A 137 -0.73 -8.66 -1.86
CA VAL A 137 0.47 -7.90 -2.27
C VAL A 137 1.70 -8.73 -1.99
N ASP A 138 2.33 -9.25 -3.04
CA ASP A 138 3.64 -9.91 -2.96
C ASP A 138 4.74 -8.92 -3.27
N ARG A 139 5.85 -9.02 -2.56
CA ARG A 139 6.96 -8.07 -2.61
C ARG A 139 8.29 -8.79 -2.65
N ARG A 140 9.16 -8.36 -3.53
CA ARG A 140 10.52 -8.86 -3.63
C ARG A 140 11.50 -7.71 -3.85
N VAL A 141 12.57 -7.67 -3.08
CA VAL A 141 13.70 -6.77 -3.27
C VAL A 141 14.92 -7.58 -3.68
N ALA A 142 15.65 -7.08 -4.65
CA ALA A 142 16.92 -7.64 -5.09
C ALA A 142 18.00 -6.58 -5.08
N ASN A 143 19.21 -6.98 -4.67
CA ASN A 143 20.43 -6.25 -4.93
C ASN A 143 20.86 -6.52 -6.36
N THR A 144 21.04 -5.47 -7.17
CA THR A 144 21.48 -5.59 -8.58
C THR A 144 22.98 -5.35 -8.76
N ASP A 145 23.70 -5.01 -7.67
CA ASP A 145 25.16 -4.94 -7.68
C ASP A 145 25.75 -6.27 -7.23
N ALA A 146 26.23 -7.06 -8.18
CA ALA A 146 26.84 -8.36 -7.90
C ALA A 146 28.23 -8.24 -7.26
N ASP A 147 28.90 -7.10 -7.45
CA ASP A 147 30.26 -6.85 -6.98
C ASP A 147 30.29 -5.98 -5.71
N ALA A 148 29.12 -5.68 -5.12
CA ALA A 148 29.03 -4.87 -3.92
C ALA A 148 29.83 -5.49 -2.77
N ALA A 149 30.77 -4.74 -2.21
CA ALA A 149 31.58 -5.16 -1.06
C ALA A 149 30.72 -5.42 0.20
N GLU A 150 29.58 -4.73 0.31
CA GLU A 150 28.66 -4.84 1.45
C GLU A 150 27.28 -5.33 0.96
N PRO A 151 26.70 -6.31 1.63
CA PRO A 151 25.36 -6.80 1.29
C PRO A 151 24.30 -5.73 1.52
N LEU A 152 23.23 -5.77 0.73
CA LEU A 152 22.03 -4.99 0.99
C LEU A 152 21.25 -5.66 2.13
N THR A 153 21.21 -5.01 3.29
CA THR A 153 20.39 -5.43 4.42
C THR A 153 19.07 -4.69 4.39
N VAL A 154 17.96 -5.44 4.33
CA VAL A 154 16.61 -4.91 4.33
C VAL A 154 16.03 -4.97 5.74
N ASN A 155 15.72 -3.81 6.32
CA ASN A 155 15.13 -3.70 7.65
C ASN A 155 13.60 -3.69 7.60
N TRP A 156 13.05 -3.16 6.51
CA TRP A 156 11.61 -3.01 6.31
C TRP A 156 11.28 -3.06 4.84
N LEU A 157 10.20 -3.76 4.50
CA LEU A 157 9.62 -3.77 3.17
C LEU A 157 8.11 -3.95 3.31
N ASP A 158 7.35 -2.91 3.02
CA ASP A 158 5.90 -2.98 3.07
C ASP A 158 5.23 -2.11 2.02
N ALA A 159 4.07 -2.55 1.55
CA ALA A 159 3.23 -1.79 0.64
C ALA A 159 2.17 -1.03 1.44
N THR A 160 1.84 0.17 0.96
CA THR A 160 0.87 1.05 1.59
C THR A 160 -0.46 0.96 0.86
N LEU A 161 -1.50 0.54 1.57
CA LEU A 161 -2.88 0.61 1.10
C LEU A 161 -3.64 1.69 1.88
N PRO A 162 -4.40 2.56 1.21
CA PRO A 162 -5.14 3.61 1.90
C PRO A 162 -6.32 3.02 2.66
N VAL A 163 -6.59 3.58 3.83
CA VAL A 163 -7.82 3.31 4.57
C VAL A 163 -8.91 4.26 4.08
N PRO A 164 -10.10 3.77 3.69
CA PRO A 164 -11.21 4.62 3.27
C PRO A 164 -11.58 5.66 4.34
N ARG A 165 -11.94 6.88 3.91
CA ARG A 165 -12.28 8.00 4.84
C ARG A 165 -13.45 7.71 5.77
N ARG A 166 -14.36 6.80 5.37
CA ARG A 166 -15.52 6.40 6.20
C ARG A 166 -15.14 5.53 7.39
N VAL A 167 -13.95 4.96 7.39
CA VAL A 167 -13.50 4.10 8.49
C VAL A 167 -13.16 4.95 9.70
N ASP A 168 -13.88 4.73 10.78
CA ASP A 168 -13.73 5.43 12.04
C ASP A 168 -13.39 4.50 13.22
N THR A 169 -13.43 3.20 13.00
CA THR A 169 -13.31 2.19 14.04
C THR A 169 -12.27 1.12 13.68
N LEU A 170 -11.42 0.80 14.65
CA LEU A 170 -10.42 -0.23 14.58
C LEU A 170 -10.68 -1.31 15.63
N THR A 171 -10.87 -2.56 15.20
CA THR A 171 -10.89 -3.72 16.08
C THR A 171 -9.58 -4.49 15.95
N GLN A 172 -8.89 -4.64 17.06
CA GLN A 172 -7.64 -5.39 17.19
C GLN A 172 -7.89 -6.65 17.99
N PHE A 173 -6.99 -7.62 17.85
CA PHE A 173 -7.04 -8.85 18.61
C PHE A 173 -5.79 -8.97 19.48
N THR A 174 -6.00 -9.28 20.74
CA THR A 174 -4.94 -9.53 21.70
C THR A 174 -5.21 -10.87 22.39
N GLY A 175 -4.37 -11.29 23.30
CA GLY A 175 -4.68 -12.47 24.08
C GLY A 175 -3.47 -13.15 24.69
N ARG A 176 -3.78 -14.21 25.41
CA ARG A 176 -2.81 -15.09 26.05
C ARG A 176 -3.40 -16.51 26.10
N TRP A 177 -2.60 -17.49 26.40
CA TRP A 177 -3.10 -18.83 26.71
C TRP A 177 -3.93 -18.81 28.01
N PRO A 178 -5.14 -19.37 28.09
CA PRO A 178 -6.02 -19.90 27.04
C PRO A 178 -7.05 -18.88 26.51
N LEU A 179 -6.75 -17.59 26.60
CA LEU A 179 -7.61 -16.48 26.17
C LEU A 179 -7.04 -15.79 24.92
N GLU A 180 -7.02 -16.53 23.80
CA GLU A 180 -6.52 -16.04 22.52
C GLU A 180 -7.55 -15.18 21.79
N LYS A 181 -7.05 -14.30 20.91
CA LYS A 181 -7.85 -13.49 19.98
C LYS A 181 -8.99 -12.71 20.63
N GLN A 182 -8.73 -12.13 21.79
CA GLN A 182 -9.70 -11.27 22.45
C GLN A 182 -9.84 -9.96 21.66
N PRO A 183 -11.05 -9.62 21.14
CA PRO A 183 -11.26 -8.40 20.40
C PRO A 183 -11.22 -7.16 21.32
N SER A 184 -10.61 -6.09 20.84
CA SER A 184 -10.61 -4.77 21.45
C SER A 184 -10.91 -3.74 20.37
N THR A 185 -12.01 -3.03 20.51
CA THR A 185 -12.50 -2.05 19.55
C THR A 185 -12.28 -0.63 20.07
N THR A 186 -11.68 0.22 19.26
CA THR A 186 -11.39 1.62 19.57
C THR A 186 -11.75 2.51 18.40
N ALA A 187 -11.98 3.80 18.66
CA ALA A 187 -12.01 4.79 17.58
C ALA A 187 -10.68 4.82 16.84
N MET A 188 -10.73 5.12 15.54
CA MET A 188 -9.53 5.24 14.74
C MET A 188 -8.64 6.34 15.30
N PRO A 189 -7.40 6.05 15.73
CA PRO A 189 -6.57 7.04 16.38
C PRO A 189 -5.96 8.01 15.36
N VAL A 190 -5.65 9.20 15.83
CA VAL A 190 -4.73 10.10 15.12
C VAL A 190 -3.30 9.68 15.46
N GLY A 191 -2.52 9.35 14.44
CA GLY A 191 -1.14 8.87 14.60
C GLY A 191 -0.95 7.46 14.03
N SER A 192 -0.02 6.70 14.61
CA SER A 192 0.34 5.37 14.12
C SER A 192 0.02 4.30 15.16
N ILE A 193 -0.52 3.18 14.69
CA ILE A 193 -0.57 1.94 15.46
C ILE A 193 0.40 0.95 14.82
N THR A 194 1.36 0.50 15.62
CA THR A 194 2.36 -0.47 15.16
C THR A 194 2.17 -1.79 15.93
N ARG A 195 2.19 -2.89 15.19
CA ARG A 195 2.30 -4.24 15.73
C ARG A 195 3.68 -4.80 15.37
N ASP A 196 4.40 -5.26 16.36
CA ASP A 196 5.73 -5.86 16.20
C ASP A 196 5.74 -7.26 16.82
N CYS A 197 6.30 -8.24 16.12
CA CYS A 197 6.51 -9.58 16.64
C CYS A 197 7.93 -10.05 16.32
N ARG A 198 8.75 -10.20 17.35
CA ARG A 198 10.15 -10.63 17.23
C ARG A 198 10.37 -12.12 17.52
N ARG A 199 9.29 -12.91 17.55
CA ARG A 199 9.33 -14.35 17.84
C ARG A 199 9.41 -15.24 16.60
N GLY A 200 9.56 -14.64 15.40
CA GLY A 200 9.59 -15.35 14.13
C GLY A 200 8.23 -15.90 13.65
N LYS A 201 7.18 -15.79 14.46
CA LYS A 201 5.79 -16.13 14.12
C LYS A 201 4.82 -15.27 14.93
N THR A 202 3.60 -15.13 14.45
CA THR A 202 2.53 -14.46 15.19
C THR A 202 2.21 -15.21 16.48
N GLY A 203 2.12 -14.51 17.60
CA GLY A 203 1.74 -15.04 18.91
C GLY A 203 0.26 -14.85 19.20
N HIS A 204 -0.22 -15.46 20.28
CA HIS A 204 -1.59 -15.28 20.76
C HIS A 204 -1.84 -13.84 21.26
N ASP A 205 -0.78 -13.18 21.69
CA ASP A 205 -0.76 -11.83 22.26
C ASP A 205 -0.82 -10.74 21.19
N SER A 206 -0.45 -11.04 19.95
CA SER A 206 -0.45 -10.09 18.85
C SER A 206 -0.66 -10.77 17.48
N PRO A 207 -1.84 -11.32 17.20
CA PRO A 207 -2.14 -11.82 15.87
C PRO A 207 -2.11 -10.68 14.85
N TRP A 208 -1.55 -10.95 13.69
CA TRP A 208 -1.40 -9.97 12.60
C TRP A 208 -2.72 -9.78 11.85
N MET A 209 -3.75 -9.43 12.60
CA MET A 209 -5.09 -9.22 12.08
C MET A 209 -5.73 -8.04 12.79
N PHE A 210 -6.41 -7.20 12.02
CA PHE A 210 -7.28 -6.16 12.53
C PHE A 210 -8.47 -5.99 11.58
N ILE A 211 -9.54 -5.41 12.07
CA ILE A 211 -10.74 -5.12 11.30
C ILE A 211 -10.96 -3.61 11.35
N LEU A 212 -11.18 -3.03 10.18
CA LEU A 212 -11.50 -1.62 10.00
C LEU A 212 -12.98 -1.51 9.61
N THR A 213 -13.75 -0.69 10.32
CA THR A 213 -15.19 -0.55 10.07
C THR A 213 -15.64 0.91 10.14
N ASP A 214 -16.77 1.15 9.49
CA ASP A 214 -17.57 2.36 9.63
C ASP A 214 -18.56 2.13 10.77
N GLY A 215 -18.25 2.68 11.96
CA GLY A 215 -18.98 2.41 13.20
C GLY A 215 -18.69 1.05 13.83
N ALA A 216 -19.52 0.65 14.78
CA ALA A 216 -19.36 -0.61 15.50
C ALA A 216 -19.40 -1.81 14.54
N PRO A 217 -18.49 -2.78 14.69
CA PRO A 217 -18.42 -3.92 13.80
C PRO A 217 -19.74 -4.71 13.84
N ARG A 218 -20.32 -4.96 12.67
CA ARG A 218 -21.52 -5.76 12.48
C ARG A 218 -21.19 -6.95 11.60
N TRP A 219 -21.43 -8.15 12.11
CA TRP A 219 -21.14 -9.39 11.38
C TRP A 219 -21.89 -9.56 10.05
N SER A 220 -22.98 -8.79 9.85
CA SER A 220 -23.80 -8.82 8.63
C SER A 220 -23.40 -7.80 7.57
N GLN A 221 -22.47 -6.91 7.88
CA GLN A 221 -21.97 -5.87 6.98
C GLN A 221 -20.47 -6.03 6.78
N GLY A 222 -20.09 -7.11 6.09
CA GLY A 222 -18.71 -7.36 5.70
C GLY A 222 -18.21 -6.34 4.69
N GLU A 223 -18.11 -5.08 5.09
CA GLU A 223 -17.37 -4.05 4.37
C GLU A 223 -16.04 -3.86 5.12
N VAL A 224 -15.00 -4.36 4.53
CA VAL A 224 -13.62 -4.00 4.83
C VAL A 224 -13.33 -2.67 4.15
#